data_6d4cd325b4f9d00941b8964347034262
#
_entry.id   6d4cd325b4f9d00941b8964347034262
#
_cell.length_a   1.000
_cell.length_b   1.000
_cell.length_c   1.000
_cell.angle_alpha   90.00
_cell.angle_beta   90.00
_cell.angle_gamma   90.00
#
_symmetry.space_group_name_H-M   'P 1'
#
loop_
_entity.id
_entity.type
_entity.pdbx_description
1 polymer ?
#
loop_
_entity_poly.entity_id
_entity_poly.type
_entity_poly.pdbx_seq_one_letter_code
_entity_poly.pdbx_strand_id
1 'polypeptide(L)'
;MTVESQGIPARKPTAFEESVRRLGQKLPQNGFGHKLASLLLRLAGGKKRVGFDVPVFGTQMARLHPFDNICEKRVYITPQFWDLEEREFLQRHMRSLRTDDIYFLDIGANAGLYSLFALAASKEAGRQVHIIAVEPDPTMRGRMEHNVMASDAQAYVTLLPWAITGQAEEVTLLLNLKSRGMSHISNAKHQQGQQSVIVEGHPLVDIFAEKNWPRIDILKIDIEGAEYPALEAFFREASPEQMPGLVLIEISHEAESHSAYRLCLENGYEVAFSNNLNAVLVRKV
;
A
#
# COMPACT_ATOMS: atom_id res chain seq x y z
N MET A 1 -18.40 -3.22 -12.62
CA MET A 1 -19.38 -2.82 -11.60
C MET A 1 -18.94 -3.43 -10.29
N THR A 2 -18.43 -2.64 -9.37
CA THR A 2 -17.91 -3.07 -8.06
C THR A 2 -19.04 -3.54 -7.16
N VAL A 3 -19.12 -4.83 -6.91
CA VAL A 3 -20.31 -5.52 -6.37
C VAL A 3 -20.52 -5.31 -4.85
N GLU A 4 -19.58 -4.78 -4.09
CA GLU A 4 -19.73 -4.67 -2.63
C GLU A 4 -19.50 -3.29 -1.99
N SER A 5 -18.94 -2.33 -2.67
CA SER A 5 -18.77 -0.97 -2.10
C SER A 5 -20.08 -0.17 -2.03
N GLN A 6 -21.10 -0.56 -2.78
CA GLN A 6 -22.40 0.14 -2.85
C GLN A 6 -23.33 -0.09 -1.66
N GLY A 7 -22.99 -0.97 -0.72
CA GLY A 7 -23.87 -1.31 0.41
C GLY A 7 -23.36 -0.93 1.81
N ILE A 8 -22.10 -0.52 1.97
CA ILE A 8 -21.55 -0.18 3.29
C ILE A 8 -21.81 1.30 3.56
N PRO A 9 -22.63 1.64 4.59
CA PRO A 9 -22.87 3.04 4.92
C PRO A 9 -21.57 3.72 5.34
N ALA A 10 -21.41 5.00 4.97
CA ALA A 10 -20.27 5.79 5.35
C ALA A 10 -20.70 7.11 5.98
N ARG A 11 -19.89 7.60 6.93
CA ARG A 11 -20.16 8.83 7.66
C ARG A 11 -18.90 9.41 8.31
N LYS A 12 -18.97 10.63 8.73
CA LYS A 12 -17.97 11.18 9.66
C LYS A 12 -18.13 10.54 11.05
N PRO A 13 -17.07 10.38 11.83
CA PRO A 13 -17.15 10.02 13.24
C PRO A 13 -18.03 11.03 14.00
N THR A 14 -18.79 10.57 15.00
CA THR A 14 -19.44 11.47 15.97
C THR A 14 -18.37 12.22 16.77
N ALA A 15 -18.75 13.30 17.47
CA ALA A 15 -17.82 14.06 18.31
C ALA A 15 -17.14 13.17 19.39
N PHE A 16 -17.89 12.22 19.96
CA PHE A 16 -17.33 11.24 20.90
C PHE A 16 -16.34 10.29 20.21
N GLU A 17 -16.72 9.67 19.10
CA GLU A 17 -15.86 8.74 18.34
C GLU A 17 -14.57 9.45 17.89
N GLU A 18 -14.67 10.71 17.46
CA GLU A 18 -13.51 11.52 17.06
C GLU A 18 -12.60 11.84 18.26
N SER A 19 -13.17 12.15 19.43
CA SER A 19 -12.38 12.37 20.65
C SER A 19 -11.61 11.12 21.07
N VAL A 20 -12.26 9.95 20.98
CA VAL A 20 -11.63 8.65 21.25
C VAL A 20 -10.53 8.35 20.22
N ARG A 21 -10.79 8.64 18.93
CA ARG A 21 -9.82 8.48 17.85
C ARG A 21 -8.56 9.32 18.12
N ARG A 22 -8.71 10.60 18.47
CA ARG A 22 -7.59 11.48 18.84
C ARG A 22 -6.81 11.00 20.06
N LEU A 23 -7.47 10.34 21.01
CA LEU A 23 -6.79 9.71 22.15
C LEU A 23 -5.95 8.53 21.68
N GLY A 24 -6.46 7.70 20.76
CA GLY A 24 -5.74 6.58 20.15
C GLY A 24 -4.44 7.03 19.46
N GLN A 25 -4.47 8.18 18.79
CA GLN A 25 -3.31 8.76 18.08
C GLN A 25 -2.18 9.22 19.03
N LYS A 26 -2.43 9.27 20.33
CA LYS A 26 -1.44 9.65 21.36
C LYS A 26 -0.91 8.47 22.16
N LEU A 27 -1.35 7.26 21.85
CA LEU A 27 -0.91 6.05 22.55
C LEU A 27 0.59 5.79 22.32
N PRO A 28 1.33 5.35 23.36
CA PRO A 28 2.73 4.96 23.21
C PRO A 28 2.85 3.66 22.41
N GLN A 29 3.92 3.53 21.65
CA GLN A 29 4.24 2.33 20.83
C GLN A 29 4.86 1.22 21.72
N ASN A 30 4.07 0.68 22.61
CA ASN A 30 4.47 -0.42 23.50
C ASN A 30 3.29 -1.36 23.77
N GLY A 31 3.53 -2.45 24.50
CA GLY A 31 2.50 -3.46 24.77
C GLY A 31 1.26 -2.92 25.49
N PHE A 32 1.39 -1.88 26.32
CA PHE A 32 0.26 -1.19 26.95
C PHE A 32 -0.57 -0.43 25.91
N GLY A 33 0.09 0.36 25.06
CA GLY A 33 -0.59 1.10 23.99
C GLY A 33 -1.33 0.17 23.02
N HIS A 34 -0.74 -0.96 22.63
CA HIS A 34 -1.41 -1.95 21.79
C HIS A 34 -2.67 -2.55 22.43
N LYS A 35 -2.65 -2.86 23.73
CA LYS A 35 -3.84 -3.36 24.45
C LYS A 35 -4.94 -2.30 24.50
N LEU A 36 -4.58 -1.05 24.81
CA LEU A 36 -5.52 0.05 24.91
C LEU A 36 -6.11 0.44 23.53
N ALA A 37 -5.32 0.32 22.46
CA ALA A 37 -5.77 0.58 21.09
C ALA A 37 -7.01 -0.24 20.70
N SER A 38 -7.07 -1.51 21.12
CA SER A 38 -8.23 -2.37 20.84
C SER A 38 -9.52 -1.91 21.53
N LEU A 39 -9.40 -1.40 22.75
CA LEU A 39 -10.52 -0.83 23.49
C LEU A 39 -10.98 0.49 22.83
N LEU A 40 -10.04 1.39 22.54
CA LEU A 40 -10.34 2.67 21.90
C LEU A 40 -10.93 2.48 20.51
N LEU A 41 -10.46 1.51 19.73
CA LEU A 41 -11.04 1.16 18.44
C LEU A 41 -12.54 0.81 18.56
N ARG A 42 -12.91 0.01 19.58
CA ARG A 42 -14.31 -0.34 19.83
C ARG A 42 -15.15 0.90 20.17
N LEU A 43 -14.65 1.76 21.06
CA LEU A 43 -15.33 2.99 21.48
C LEU A 43 -15.43 4.00 20.33
N ALA A 44 -14.42 4.08 19.45
CA ALA A 44 -14.42 4.90 18.23
C ALA A 44 -15.29 4.32 17.10
N GLY A 45 -16.05 3.25 17.35
CA GLY A 45 -16.94 2.65 16.36
C GLY A 45 -16.24 1.75 15.33
N GLY A 46 -14.94 1.53 15.40
CA GLY A 46 -14.16 0.79 14.40
C GLY A 46 -14.45 -0.71 14.29
N LYS A 47 -15.36 -1.25 15.13
CA LYS A 47 -15.91 -2.60 14.98
C LYS A 47 -17.24 -2.63 14.25
N LYS A 48 -17.85 -1.47 14.00
CA LYS A 48 -19.11 -1.37 13.24
C LYS A 48 -18.80 -1.53 11.74
N ARG A 49 -19.71 -2.15 11.02
CA ARG A 49 -19.62 -2.29 9.55
C ARG A 49 -20.02 -0.97 8.87
N VAL A 50 -19.17 0.04 9.04
CA VAL A 50 -19.35 1.42 8.56
C VAL A 50 -18.00 1.95 8.06
N GLY A 51 -18.03 2.70 6.96
CA GLY A 51 -16.89 3.50 6.51
C GLY A 51 -16.84 4.84 7.25
N PHE A 52 -15.65 5.30 7.60
CA PHE A 52 -15.45 6.58 8.28
C PHE A 52 -14.66 7.55 7.41
N ASP A 53 -15.26 8.69 7.06
CA ASP A 53 -14.60 9.78 6.34
C ASP A 53 -13.78 10.62 7.33
N VAL A 54 -12.47 10.51 7.27
CA VAL A 54 -11.54 11.13 8.22
C VAL A 54 -10.31 11.73 7.54
N PRO A 55 -9.71 12.80 8.13
CA PRO A 55 -8.41 13.27 7.69
C PRO A 55 -7.32 12.27 8.07
N VAL A 56 -6.36 12.06 7.14
CA VAL A 56 -5.20 11.21 7.30
C VAL A 56 -3.94 11.96 6.82
N PHE A 57 -2.78 11.64 7.39
CA PHE A 57 -1.48 12.18 6.98
C PHE A 57 -1.43 13.72 6.86
N GLY A 58 -2.20 14.40 7.72
CA GLY A 58 -2.23 15.86 7.80
C GLY A 58 -3.08 16.54 6.72
N THR A 59 -2.91 16.19 5.44
CA THR A 59 -3.50 16.94 4.32
C THR A 59 -4.48 16.13 3.47
N GLN A 60 -4.56 14.82 3.63
CA GLN A 60 -5.39 13.95 2.81
C GLN A 60 -6.69 13.57 3.51
N MET A 61 -7.68 13.17 2.74
CA MET A 61 -8.95 12.63 3.22
C MET A 61 -9.09 11.18 2.80
N ALA A 62 -9.59 10.32 3.71
CA ALA A 62 -9.84 8.93 3.38
C ALA A 62 -11.13 8.42 4.01
N ARG A 63 -11.82 7.54 3.31
CA ARG A 63 -12.86 6.68 3.87
C ARG A 63 -12.23 5.38 4.32
N LEU A 64 -12.15 5.20 5.63
CA LEU A 64 -11.52 4.03 6.23
C LEU A 64 -12.58 3.02 6.72
N HIS A 65 -12.29 1.73 6.50
CA HIS A 65 -13.13 0.59 6.91
C HIS A 65 -12.41 -0.26 7.97
N PRO A 66 -12.29 0.22 9.22
CA PRO A 66 -11.45 -0.43 10.24
C PRO A 66 -11.96 -1.79 10.70
N PHE A 67 -13.16 -2.21 10.27
CA PHE A 67 -13.79 -3.48 10.65
C PHE A 67 -13.25 -4.68 9.86
N ASP A 68 -12.75 -4.48 8.63
CA ASP A 68 -12.33 -5.56 7.72
C ASP A 68 -10.95 -5.39 7.07
N ASN A 69 -10.24 -4.30 7.36
CA ASN A 69 -8.88 -4.07 6.84
C ASN A 69 -7.94 -3.62 7.97
N ILE A 70 -6.79 -4.30 8.09
CA ILE A 70 -5.87 -4.09 9.21
C ILE A 70 -5.11 -2.77 9.08
N CYS A 71 -4.71 -2.38 7.86
CA CYS A 71 -4.02 -1.10 7.60
C CYS A 71 -4.97 0.07 7.84
N GLU A 72 -6.19 0.02 7.29
CA GLU A 72 -7.21 1.04 7.54
C GLU A 72 -7.57 1.14 9.03
N LYS A 73 -7.62 0.02 9.75
CA LYS A 73 -7.82 -0.01 11.20
C LYS A 73 -6.73 0.74 11.95
N ARG A 74 -5.44 0.46 11.62
CA ARG A 74 -4.30 1.12 12.25
C ARG A 74 -4.32 2.62 11.95
N VAL A 75 -4.49 3.01 10.69
CA VAL A 75 -4.55 4.43 10.30
C VAL A 75 -5.75 5.14 10.95
N TYR A 76 -6.89 4.46 11.14
CA TYR A 76 -8.05 5.03 11.80
C TYR A 76 -7.82 5.40 13.26
N ILE A 77 -7.22 4.49 14.07
CA ILE A 77 -7.15 4.67 15.52
C ILE A 77 -5.74 4.95 16.05
N THR A 78 -4.72 4.35 15.44
CA THR A 78 -3.32 4.43 15.88
C THR A 78 -2.37 4.57 14.68
N PRO A 79 -2.45 5.68 13.90
CA PRO A 79 -1.62 5.86 12.71
C PRO A 79 -0.11 5.80 13.01
N GLN A 80 0.30 6.07 14.25
CA GLN A 80 1.68 5.91 14.70
C GLN A 80 2.14 4.44 14.85
N PHE A 81 1.22 3.47 14.76
CA PHE A 81 1.54 2.03 14.77
C PHE A 81 1.54 1.40 13.37
N TRP A 82 1.24 2.21 12.35
CA TRP A 82 1.22 1.75 10.97
C TRP A 82 2.50 2.19 10.27
N ASP A 83 3.42 1.26 10.10
CA ASP A 83 4.66 1.39 9.32
C ASP A 83 5.36 2.75 9.55
N LEU A 84 5.52 3.15 10.84
CA LEU A 84 6.02 4.49 11.16
C LEU A 84 7.45 4.70 10.67
N GLU A 85 8.33 3.72 10.92
CA GLU A 85 9.76 3.82 10.59
C GLU A 85 9.96 3.88 9.08
N GLU A 86 9.21 3.07 8.33
CA GLU A 86 9.17 3.06 6.86
C GLU A 86 8.70 4.43 6.33
N ARG A 87 7.61 4.94 6.86
CA ARG A 87 7.05 6.23 6.44
C ARG A 87 7.97 7.40 6.77
N GLU A 88 8.59 7.40 7.94
CA GLU A 88 9.59 8.41 8.31
C GLU A 88 10.82 8.34 7.41
N PHE A 89 11.24 7.12 7.03
CA PHE A 89 12.33 6.96 6.09
C PHE A 89 11.96 7.51 4.71
N LEU A 90 10.81 7.11 4.17
CA LEU A 90 10.30 7.61 2.89
C LEU A 90 10.18 9.13 2.86
N GLN A 91 9.65 9.74 3.94
CA GLN A 91 9.52 11.19 4.03
C GLN A 91 10.89 11.90 4.01
N ARG A 92 11.88 11.36 4.75
CA ARG A 92 13.26 11.89 4.70
C ARG A 92 13.88 11.71 3.31
N HIS A 93 13.67 10.56 2.69
CA HIS A 93 14.17 10.27 1.35
C HIS A 93 13.58 11.23 0.31
N MET A 94 12.26 11.42 0.27
CA MET A 94 11.60 12.38 -0.62
C MET A 94 12.13 13.80 -0.45
N ARG A 95 12.42 14.24 0.77
CA ARG A 95 13.04 15.55 1.03
C ARG A 95 14.47 15.65 0.50
N SER A 96 15.21 14.55 0.47
CA SER A 96 16.61 14.51 0.00
C SER A 96 16.78 14.47 -1.50
N LEU A 97 15.75 14.06 -2.24
CA LEU A 97 15.76 14.04 -3.70
C LEU A 97 16.01 15.45 -4.25
N ARG A 98 16.82 15.55 -5.31
CA ARG A 98 17.17 16.83 -5.94
C ARG A 98 16.29 17.19 -7.14
N THR A 99 15.27 16.38 -7.39
CA THR A 99 14.32 16.57 -8.51
C THR A 99 13.04 17.20 -8.01
N ASP A 100 12.36 18.00 -8.83
CA ASP A 100 11.07 18.59 -8.49
C ASP A 100 9.95 17.56 -8.57
N ASP A 101 10.08 16.59 -9.48
CA ASP A 101 9.14 15.50 -9.68
C ASP A 101 9.65 14.20 -9.03
N ILE A 102 8.75 13.51 -8.33
CA ILE A 102 8.97 12.20 -7.70
C ILE A 102 8.05 11.17 -8.38
N TYR A 103 8.60 10.06 -8.82
CA TYR A 103 7.88 8.95 -9.45
C TYR A 103 7.76 7.80 -8.45
N PHE A 104 6.56 7.66 -7.88
CA PHE A 104 6.26 6.68 -6.83
C PHE A 104 5.38 5.55 -7.39
N LEU A 105 5.88 4.33 -7.33
CA LEU A 105 5.16 3.13 -7.76
C LEU A 105 4.68 2.36 -6.53
N ASP A 106 3.36 2.23 -6.37
CA ASP A 106 2.68 1.58 -5.24
C ASP A 106 2.05 0.26 -5.71
N ILE A 107 2.77 -0.84 -5.56
CA ILE A 107 2.33 -2.17 -5.96
C ILE A 107 1.69 -2.88 -4.77
N GLY A 108 0.44 -3.38 -4.96
CA GLY A 108 -0.41 -3.82 -3.87
C GLY A 108 -0.92 -2.63 -3.07
N ALA A 109 -1.47 -1.63 -3.78
CA ALA A 109 -1.83 -0.35 -3.18
C ALA A 109 -2.98 -0.43 -2.16
N ASN A 110 -3.76 -1.50 -2.17
CA ASN A 110 -4.87 -1.73 -1.26
C ASN A 110 -5.85 -0.53 -1.28
N ALA A 111 -6.23 0.03 -0.14
CA ALA A 111 -7.06 1.24 -0.07
C ALA A 111 -6.30 2.55 -0.38
N GLY A 112 -5.07 2.49 -0.87
CA GLY A 112 -4.26 3.63 -1.31
C GLY A 112 -3.59 4.40 -0.17
N LEU A 113 -3.35 3.78 0.98
CA LEU A 113 -2.80 4.49 2.14
C LEU A 113 -1.37 4.95 1.93
N TYR A 114 -0.50 4.16 1.27
CA TYR A 114 0.86 4.59 0.93
C TYR A 114 0.85 5.69 -0.13
N SER A 115 -0.03 5.59 -1.13
CA SER A 115 -0.22 6.65 -2.13
C SER A 115 -0.67 7.97 -1.48
N LEU A 116 -1.63 7.95 -0.55
CA LEU A 116 -2.05 9.14 0.19
C LEU A 116 -0.94 9.70 1.10
N PHE A 117 -0.14 8.81 1.71
CA PHE A 117 1.02 9.23 2.47
C PHE A 117 2.07 9.90 1.57
N ALA A 118 2.37 9.33 0.41
CA ALA A 118 3.30 9.90 -0.56
C ALA A 118 2.87 11.29 -1.04
N LEU A 119 1.57 11.49 -1.30
CA LEU A 119 0.99 12.81 -1.62
C LEU A 119 1.22 13.83 -0.49
N ALA A 120 0.99 13.43 0.76
CA ALA A 120 1.21 14.32 1.90
C ALA A 120 2.71 14.64 2.09
N ALA A 121 3.57 13.63 2.03
CA ALA A 121 5.01 13.76 2.21
C ALA A 121 5.67 14.60 1.11
N SER A 122 5.26 14.43 -0.15
CA SER A 122 5.76 15.21 -1.29
C SER A 122 5.38 16.68 -1.16
N LYS A 123 4.13 16.96 -0.75
CA LYS A 123 3.67 18.33 -0.48
C LYS A 123 4.48 19.01 0.61
N GLU A 124 4.78 18.30 1.70
CA GLU A 124 5.65 18.81 2.78
C GLU A 124 7.10 19.03 2.31
N ALA A 125 7.57 18.21 1.37
CA ALA A 125 8.89 18.38 0.74
C ALA A 125 8.94 19.51 -0.30
N GLY A 126 7.79 20.12 -0.66
CA GLY A 126 7.69 21.10 -1.72
C GLY A 126 7.92 20.50 -3.12
N ARG A 127 7.53 19.24 -3.33
CA ARG A 127 7.75 18.47 -4.55
C ARG A 127 6.43 18.03 -5.15
N GLN A 128 6.43 17.75 -6.45
CA GLN A 128 5.31 17.11 -7.12
C GLN A 128 5.53 15.59 -7.16
N VAL A 129 4.52 14.81 -6.81
CA VAL A 129 4.58 13.35 -6.94
C VAL A 129 3.67 12.87 -8.05
N HIS A 130 4.17 11.93 -8.84
CA HIS A 130 3.41 11.16 -9.82
C HIS A 130 3.33 9.73 -9.31
N ILE A 131 2.11 9.22 -9.15
CA ILE A 131 1.87 7.91 -8.57
C ILE A 131 1.22 6.99 -9.60
N ILE A 132 1.79 5.81 -9.79
CA ILE A 132 1.06 4.67 -10.35
C ILE A 132 0.81 3.70 -9.21
N ALA A 133 -0.46 3.42 -8.97
CA ALA A 133 -0.90 2.49 -7.95
C ALA A 133 -1.54 1.28 -8.61
N VAL A 134 -1.14 0.10 -8.21
CA VAL A 134 -1.58 -1.17 -8.79
C VAL A 134 -2.31 -1.97 -7.74
N GLU A 135 -3.60 -2.29 -8.00
CA GLU A 135 -4.45 -3.03 -7.07
C GLU A 135 -5.44 -3.92 -7.83
N PRO A 136 -5.28 -5.23 -7.79
CA PRO A 136 -6.16 -6.17 -8.49
C PRO A 136 -7.52 -6.36 -7.82
N ASP A 137 -7.63 -6.28 -6.47
CA ASP A 137 -8.91 -6.48 -5.77
C ASP A 137 -9.88 -5.34 -6.10
N PRO A 138 -11.01 -5.61 -6.80
CA PRO A 138 -11.93 -4.56 -7.22
C PRO A 138 -12.57 -3.81 -6.04
N THR A 139 -12.66 -4.42 -4.86
CA THR A 139 -13.17 -3.74 -3.67
C THR A 139 -12.14 -2.78 -3.11
N MET A 140 -10.87 -3.19 -3.01
CA MET A 140 -9.78 -2.32 -2.53
C MET A 140 -9.53 -1.19 -3.52
N ARG A 141 -9.52 -1.48 -4.80
CA ARG A 141 -9.43 -0.48 -5.87
C ARG A 141 -10.54 0.57 -5.78
N GLY A 142 -11.81 0.15 -5.58
CA GLY A 142 -12.91 1.09 -5.40
C GLY A 142 -12.80 1.95 -4.13
N ARG A 143 -12.21 1.44 -3.04
CA ARG A 143 -11.88 2.24 -1.86
C ARG A 143 -10.77 3.25 -2.17
N MET A 144 -9.74 2.84 -2.88
CA MET A 144 -8.66 3.72 -3.30
C MET A 144 -9.16 4.82 -4.23
N GLU A 145 -9.96 4.50 -5.24
CA GLU A 145 -10.59 5.48 -6.14
C GLU A 145 -11.33 6.55 -5.33
N HIS A 146 -12.14 6.12 -4.34
CA HIS A 146 -12.83 7.05 -3.46
C HIS A 146 -11.86 7.94 -2.67
N ASN A 147 -10.79 7.36 -2.12
CA ASN A 147 -9.81 8.07 -1.29
C ASN A 147 -9.01 9.09 -2.11
N VAL A 148 -8.65 8.74 -3.35
CA VAL A 148 -8.00 9.65 -4.31
C VAL A 148 -8.93 10.82 -4.65
N MET A 149 -10.21 10.56 -4.91
CA MET A 149 -11.21 11.61 -5.17
C MET A 149 -11.42 12.51 -3.93
N ALA A 150 -11.55 11.92 -2.75
CA ALA A 150 -11.76 12.67 -1.50
C ALA A 150 -10.57 13.55 -1.12
N SER A 151 -9.40 13.26 -1.65
CA SER A 151 -8.15 14.00 -1.46
C SER A 151 -7.83 14.98 -2.61
N ASP A 152 -8.71 15.13 -3.60
CA ASP A 152 -8.50 15.93 -4.82
C ASP A 152 -7.20 15.54 -5.57
N ALA A 153 -6.86 14.24 -5.56
CA ALA A 153 -5.55 13.73 -6.00
C ALA A 153 -5.57 13.05 -7.39
N GLN A 154 -6.69 13.12 -8.15
CA GLN A 154 -6.86 12.41 -9.42
C GLN A 154 -5.83 12.80 -10.48
N ALA A 155 -5.30 14.03 -10.41
CA ALA A 155 -4.28 14.50 -11.34
C ALA A 155 -2.89 13.87 -11.08
N TYR A 156 -2.67 13.30 -9.90
CA TYR A 156 -1.38 12.78 -9.43
C TYR A 156 -1.32 11.26 -9.37
N VAL A 157 -2.49 10.59 -9.37
CA VAL A 157 -2.60 9.13 -9.18
C VAL A 157 -3.23 8.47 -10.38
N THR A 158 -2.51 7.54 -10.98
CA THR A 158 -3.05 6.57 -11.96
C THR A 158 -3.25 5.25 -11.26
N LEU A 159 -4.44 4.67 -11.37
CA LEU A 159 -4.78 3.41 -10.76
C LEU A 159 -4.93 2.33 -11.83
N LEU A 160 -4.16 1.24 -11.70
CA LEU A 160 -4.18 0.11 -12.62
C LEU A 160 -4.81 -1.12 -11.95
N PRO A 161 -5.73 -1.82 -12.63
CA PRO A 161 -6.44 -2.97 -12.09
C PRO A 161 -5.67 -4.30 -12.24
N TRP A 162 -4.35 -4.24 -12.26
CA TRP A 162 -3.48 -5.36 -12.56
C TRP A 162 -3.06 -6.14 -11.32
N ALA A 163 -2.82 -7.43 -11.49
CA ALA A 163 -1.92 -8.19 -10.64
C ALA A 163 -0.50 -8.05 -11.20
N ILE A 164 0.52 -7.93 -10.35
CA ILE A 164 1.91 -7.98 -10.82
C ILE A 164 2.41 -9.41 -10.76
N THR A 165 2.90 -9.89 -11.91
CA THR A 165 3.34 -11.26 -12.15
C THR A 165 4.69 -11.28 -12.87
N GLY A 166 5.29 -12.46 -13.03
CA GLY A 166 6.54 -12.61 -13.79
C GLY A 166 6.38 -12.51 -15.31
N GLN A 167 5.16 -12.62 -15.82
CA GLN A 167 4.80 -12.56 -17.25
C GLN A 167 3.35 -12.16 -17.42
N ALA A 168 2.96 -11.73 -18.62
CA ALA A 168 1.55 -11.44 -18.91
C ALA A 168 0.72 -12.73 -18.91
N GLU A 169 -0.28 -12.83 -18.03
CA GLU A 169 -1.15 -13.99 -17.86
C GLU A 169 -2.46 -13.63 -17.15
N GLU A 170 -3.50 -14.45 -17.29
CA GLU A 170 -4.67 -14.35 -16.41
C GLU A 170 -4.40 -15.09 -15.10
N VAL A 171 -4.66 -14.45 -13.98
CA VAL A 171 -4.48 -15.05 -12.65
C VAL A 171 -5.77 -15.04 -11.84
N THR A 172 -5.90 -16.03 -10.98
CA THR A 172 -7.00 -16.10 -10.03
C THR A 172 -6.57 -15.47 -8.70
N LEU A 173 -7.17 -14.34 -8.35
CA LEU A 173 -7.01 -13.69 -7.07
C LEU A 173 -8.01 -14.27 -6.07
N LEU A 174 -7.52 -14.84 -4.98
CA LEU A 174 -8.34 -15.29 -3.85
C LEU A 174 -8.60 -14.13 -2.89
N LEU A 175 -9.89 -13.81 -2.69
CA LEU A 175 -10.30 -12.67 -1.88
C LEU A 175 -10.43 -13.09 -0.41
N ASN A 176 -9.70 -12.40 0.48
CA ASN A 176 -9.87 -12.58 1.91
C ASN A 176 -10.96 -11.65 2.47
N LEU A 177 -12.17 -12.16 2.61
CA LEU A 177 -13.32 -11.37 3.07
C LEU A 177 -13.27 -10.97 4.55
N LYS A 178 -12.44 -11.63 5.36
CA LYS A 178 -12.29 -11.33 6.80
C LYS A 178 -11.19 -10.31 7.08
N SER A 179 -10.19 -10.27 6.21
CA SER A 179 -9.06 -9.34 6.29
C SER A 179 -8.74 -8.89 4.86
N ARG A 180 -9.55 -7.95 4.36
CA ARG A 180 -9.33 -7.38 3.03
C ARG A 180 -7.98 -6.65 3.01
N GLY A 181 -7.22 -6.85 1.96
CA GLY A 181 -5.82 -6.43 1.91
C GLY A 181 -4.84 -7.58 2.08
N MET A 182 -5.30 -8.78 2.40
CA MET A 182 -4.54 -10.04 2.41
C MET A 182 -5.06 -10.97 1.29
N SER A 183 -5.52 -10.41 0.18
CA SER A 183 -5.87 -11.16 -1.02
C SER A 183 -4.60 -11.56 -1.76
N HIS A 184 -4.50 -12.79 -2.24
CA HIS A 184 -3.27 -13.30 -2.86
C HIS A 184 -3.56 -14.09 -4.15
N ILE A 185 -2.58 -14.17 -5.02
CA ILE A 185 -2.65 -14.98 -6.25
C ILE A 185 -2.57 -16.46 -5.86
N SER A 186 -3.46 -17.27 -6.43
CA SER A 186 -3.46 -18.73 -6.21
C SER A 186 -3.32 -19.49 -7.51
N ASN A 187 -2.37 -20.40 -7.53
CA ASN A 187 -2.22 -21.40 -8.58
C ASN A 187 -3.09 -22.67 -8.32
N ALA A 188 -3.76 -22.74 -7.17
CA ALA A 188 -4.60 -23.89 -6.80
C ALA A 188 -6.01 -23.76 -7.39
N LYS A 189 -6.54 -24.86 -7.92
CA LYS A 189 -7.94 -24.96 -8.31
C LYS A 189 -8.85 -24.60 -7.12
N HIS A 190 -9.87 -23.80 -7.38
CA HIS A 190 -10.91 -23.34 -6.47
C HIS A 190 -11.17 -24.28 -5.29
N GLN A 191 -10.93 -23.82 -4.07
CA GLN A 191 -11.51 -24.46 -2.89
C GLN A 191 -12.97 -24.00 -2.76
N GLN A 192 -13.89 -24.94 -2.59
CA GLN A 192 -15.32 -24.64 -2.40
C GLN A 192 -15.51 -23.66 -1.24
N GLY A 193 -16.14 -22.50 -1.52
CA GLY A 193 -16.51 -21.49 -0.52
C GLY A 193 -15.59 -20.28 -0.43
N GLN A 194 -14.50 -20.19 -1.17
CA GLN A 194 -13.69 -18.98 -1.30
C GLN A 194 -14.19 -18.12 -2.48
N GLN A 195 -14.32 -16.82 -2.24
CA GLN A 195 -14.55 -15.87 -3.34
C GLN A 195 -13.23 -15.60 -4.05
N SER A 196 -13.30 -15.58 -5.37
CA SER A 196 -12.16 -15.26 -6.22
C SER A 196 -12.58 -14.41 -7.40
N VAL A 197 -11.64 -13.75 -8.01
CA VAL A 197 -11.81 -12.97 -9.23
C VAL A 197 -10.66 -13.28 -10.17
N ILE A 198 -10.97 -13.35 -11.48
CA ILE A 198 -9.94 -13.44 -12.53
C ILE A 198 -9.50 -12.02 -12.83
N VAL A 199 -8.19 -11.78 -12.84
CA VAL A 199 -7.58 -10.49 -13.13
C VAL A 199 -6.43 -10.66 -14.11
N GLU A 200 -6.11 -9.60 -14.85
CA GLU A 200 -4.95 -9.58 -15.73
C GLU A 200 -3.67 -9.43 -14.92
N GLY A 201 -2.73 -10.34 -15.12
CA GLY A 201 -1.37 -10.30 -14.59
C GLY A 201 -0.42 -9.67 -15.61
N HIS A 202 0.38 -8.72 -15.17
CA HIS A 202 1.36 -8.00 -15.97
C HIS A 202 2.74 -8.00 -15.32
N PRO A 203 3.83 -8.13 -16.09
CA PRO A 203 5.17 -7.90 -15.57
C PRO A 203 5.34 -6.41 -15.22
N LEU A 204 6.19 -6.17 -14.23
CA LEU A 204 6.41 -4.82 -13.71
C LEU A 204 6.94 -3.84 -14.78
N VAL A 205 7.66 -4.34 -15.79
CA VAL A 205 8.18 -3.53 -16.90
C VAL A 205 7.08 -2.91 -17.78
N ASP A 206 5.88 -3.50 -17.84
CA ASP A 206 4.76 -2.97 -18.63
C ASP A 206 4.30 -1.59 -18.14
N ILE A 207 4.54 -1.27 -16.88
CA ILE A 207 4.19 0.02 -16.27
C ILE A 207 4.89 1.20 -16.97
N PHE A 208 6.12 1.01 -17.47
CA PHE A 208 6.82 2.05 -18.22
C PHE A 208 6.15 2.36 -19.56
N ALA A 209 5.61 1.34 -20.23
CA ALA A 209 4.88 1.53 -21.48
C ALA A 209 3.56 2.28 -21.25
N GLU A 210 2.92 2.06 -20.09
CA GLU A 210 1.60 2.63 -19.77
C GLU A 210 1.63 4.16 -19.59
N LYS A 211 2.68 4.72 -18.99
CA LYS A 211 2.76 6.15 -18.67
C LYS A 211 3.99 6.88 -19.19
N ASN A 212 4.86 6.17 -19.90
CA ASN A 212 6.11 6.74 -20.42
C ASN A 212 6.94 7.45 -19.33
N TRP A 213 7.04 6.82 -18.15
CA TRP A 213 7.80 7.35 -17.02
C TRP A 213 9.30 7.33 -17.31
N PRO A 214 10.03 8.40 -16.97
CA PRO A 214 11.48 8.46 -17.23
C PRO A 214 12.29 7.59 -16.25
N ARG A 215 11.73 7.29 -15.07
CA ARG A 215 12.38 6.54 -13.98
C ARG A 215 11.35 6.14 -12.92
N ILE A 216 11.79 5.34 -11.96
CA ILE A 216 11.10 5.10 -10.68
C ILE A 216 12.02 5.62 -9.56
N ASP A 217 11.59 6.63 -8.79
CA ASP A 217 12.34 7.09 -7.63
C ASP A 217 12.10 6.16 -6.43
N ILE A 218 10.87 5.72 -6.25
CA ILE A 218 10.45 4.86 -5.15
C ILE A 218 9.52 3.76 -5.67
N LEU A 219 9.86 2.50 -5.40
CA LEU A 219 8.99 1.34 -5.55
C LEU A 219 8.57 0.83 -4.17
N LYS A 220 7.28 0.81 -3.86
CA LYS A 220 6.72 -0.01 -2.78
C LYS A 220 6.10 -1.25 -3.41
N ILE A 221 6.42 -2.42 -2.88
CA ILE A 221 5.86 -3.70 -3.33
C ILE A 221 5.46 -4.56 -2.13
N ASP A 222 4.20 -4.97 -2.11
CA ASP A 222 3.55 -5.73 -1.03
C ASP A 222 2.35 -6.45 -1.66
N ILE A 223 2.59 -7.66 -2.14
CA ILE A 223 1.68 -8.47 -2.95
C ILE A 223 1.51 -9.90 -2.44
N GLU A 224 1.68 -10.03 -1.10
CA GLU A 224 1.31 -11.23 -0.34
C GLU A 224 1.97 -12.51 -0.88
N GLY A 225 3.30 -12.45 -1.13
CA GLY A 225 4.15 -13.58 -1.49
C GLY A 225 4.46 -13.73 -3.00
N ALA A 226 4.04 -12.78 -3.84
CA ALA A 226 4.39 -12.76 -5.26
C ALA A 226 5.56 -11.79 -5.59
N GLU A 227 6.22 -11.22 -4.58
CA GLU A 227 7.32 -10.25 -4.73
C GLU A 227 8.50 -10.84 -5.49
N TYR A 228 8.92 -12.06 -5.12
CA TYR A 228 10.10 -12.69 -5.75
C TYR A 228 9.93 -12.87 -7.27
N PRO A 229 8.91 -13.58 -7.80
CA PRO A 229 8.78 -13.76 -9.25
C PRO A 229 8.55 -12.43 -10.00
N ALA A 230 7.89 -11.46 -9.39
CA ALA A 230 7.67 -10.14 -9.97
C ALA A 230 9.00 -9.37 -10.12
N LEU A 231 9.83 -9.33 -9.08
CA LEU A 231 11.12 -8.65 -9.11
C LEU A 231 12.18 -9.41 -9.91
N GLU A 232 12.16 -10.75 -9.92
CA GLU A 232 13.07 -11.57 -10.73
C GLU A 232 12.88 -11.25 -12.22
N ALA A 233 11.64 -11.23 -12.70
CA ALA A 233 11.32 -10.85 -14.08
C ALA A 233 11.73 -9.40 -14.36
N PHE A 234 11.43 -8.49 -13.44
CA PHE A 234 11.76 -7.09 -13.56
C PHE A 234 13.28 -6.85 -13.69
N PHE A 235 14.09 -7.39 -12.79
CA PHE A 235 15.54 -7.20 -12.81
C PHE A 235 16.22 -7.84 -14.03
N ARG A 236 15.62 -8.88 -14.61
CA ARG A 236 16.08 -9.48 -15.86
C ARG A 236 15.84 -8.60 -17.09
N GLU A 237 14.74 -7.83 -17.10
CA GLU A 237 14.24 -7.14 -18.29
C GLU A 237 14.42 -5.63 -18.25
N ALA A 238 14.46 -5.04 -17.05
CA ALA A 238 14.57 -3.60 -16.88
C ALA A 238 15.95 -3.05 -17.28
N SER A 239 15.94 -1.90 -17.94
CA SER A 239 17.18 -1.15 -18.19
C SER A 239 17.72 -0.51 -16.90
N PRO A 240 19.01 -0.13 -16.85
CA PRO A 240 19.57 0.55 -15.68
C PRO A 240 18.81 1.83 -15.27
N GLU A 241 18.23 2.56 -16.22
CA GLU A 241 17.46 3.79 -15.98
C GLU A 241 16.11 3.52 -15.34
N GLN A 242 15.56 2.33 -15.57
CA GLN A 242 14.28 1.88 -15.02
C GLN A 242 14.39 1.35 -13.59
N MET A 243 15.62 1.03 -13.13
CA MET A 243 15.83 0.51 -11.77
C MET A 243 15.42 1.54 -10.72
N PRO A 244 14.53 1.19 -9.75
CA PRO A 244 14.12 2.09 -8.70
C PRO A 244 15.29 2.64 -7.87
N GLY A 245 15.23 3.92 -7.50
CA GLY A 245 16.21 4.50 -6.57
C GLY A 245 16.08 3.93 -5.15
N LEU A 246 14.85 3.59 -4.75
CA LEU A 246 14.51 2.99 -3.47
C LEU A 246 13.44 1.90 -3.66
N VAL A 247 13.59 0.78 -2.95
CA VAL A 247 12.59 -0.29 -2.86
C VAL A 247 12.16 -0.45 -1.41
N LEU A 248 10.85 -0.34 -1.15
CA LEU A 248 10.19 -0.75 0.09
C LEU A 248 9.45 -2.05 -0.19
N ILE A 249 9.84 -3.12 0.48
CA ILE A 249 9.33 -4.46 0.24
C ILE A 249 8.86 -5.13 1.53
N GLU A 250 7.73 -5.86 1.48
CA GLU A 250 7.34 -6.77 2.54
C GLU A 250 8.20 -8.04 2.50
N ILE A 251 8.70 -8.47 3.68
CA ILE A 251 9.57 -9.64 3.84
C ILE A 251 8.99 -10.69 4.80
N SER A 252 7.78 -10.47 5.32
CA SER A 252 7.17 -11.33 6.34
C SER A 252 6.82 -12.73 5.84
N HIS A 253 6.66 -12.92 4.54
CA HIS A 253 6.25 -14.17 3.89
C HIS A 253 7.37 -14.83 3.07
N GLU A 254 8.61 -14.33 3.16
CA GLU A 254 9.71 -14.83 2.35
C GLU A 254 10.20 -16.22 2.78
N ALA A 255 10.33 -17.12 1.81
CA ALA A 255 11.07 -18.36 1.97
C ALA A 255 12.57 -18.12 1.71
N GLU A 256 13.46 -18.83 2.44
CA GLU A 256 14.92 -18.67 2.23
C GLU A 256 15.38 -18.90 0.78
N SER A 257 14.69 -19.76 0.04
CA SER A 257 15.04 -20.13 -1.33
C SER A 257 14.56 -19.13 -2.39
N HIS A 258 13.58 -18.27 -2.06
CA HIS A 258 12.95 -17.32 -3.00
C HIS A 258 12.73 -15.99 -2.26
N SER A 259 13.84 -15.35 -1.88
CA SER A 259 13.80 -14.10 -1.14
C SER A 259 13.96 -12.91 -2.10
N ALA A 260 12.91 -12.13 -2.24
CA ALA A 260 12.92 -10.87 -2.99
C ALA A 260 13.88 -9.85 -2.36
N TYR A 261 14.03 -9.89 -1.04
CA TYR A 261 15.05 -9.10 -0.31
C TYR A 261 16.48 -9.43 -0.80
N ARG A 262 16.84 -10.73 -0.84
CA ARG A 262 18.17 -11.15 -1.34
C ARG A 262 18.35 -10.78 -2.81
N LEU A 263 17.32 -10.96 -3.61
CA LEU A 263 17.34 -10.60 -5.02
C LEU A 263 17.65 -9.11 -5.23
N CYS A 264 17.10 -8.21 -4.41
CA CYS A 264 17.46 -6.80 -4.45
C CYS A 264 18.96 -6.58 -4.13
N LEU A 265 19.50 -7.25 -3.10
CA LEU A 265 20.92 -7.14 -2.76
C LEU A 265 21.84 -7.59 -3.92
N GLU A 266 21.48 -8.68 -4.59
CA GLU A 266 22.20 -9.21 -5.75
C GLU A 266 22.14 -8.25 -6.96
N ASN A 267 21.10 -7.43 -7.05
CA ASN A 267 20.91 -6.43 -8.10
C ASN A 267 21.37 -5.00 -7.71
N GLY A 268 22.28 -4.90 -6.75
CA GLY A 268 22.99 -3.65 -6.46
C GLY A 268 22.29 -2.72 -5.47
N TYR A 269 21.37 -3.23 -4.67
CA TYR A 269 20.79 -2.49 -3.57
C TYR A 269 21.51 -2.75 -2.26
N GLU A 270 21.41 -1.84 -1.31
CA GLU A 270 21.87 -2.01 0.06
C GLU A 270 20.74 -1.69 1.05
N VAL A 271 20.80 -2.33 2.21
CA VAL A 271 19.78 -2.15 3.25
C VAL A 271 19.96 -0.81 3.95
N ALA A 272 18.97 0.05 3.83
CA ALA A 272 18.91 1.29 4.59
C ALA A 272 18.18 1.10 5.95
N PHE A 273 17.18 0.22 5.96
CA PHE A 273 16.41 -0.12 7.14
C PHE A 273 15.73 -1.48 6.94
N SER A 274 15.58 -2.27 8.00
CA SER A 274 14.71 -3.46 7.98
C SER A 274 14.19 -3.79 9.37
N ASN A 275 13.01 -4.37 9.41
CA ASN A 275 12.40 -4.97 10.59
C ASN A 275 11.85 -6.38 10.24
N ASN A 276 11.01 -6.95 11.10
CA ASN A 276 10.44 -8.31 10.87
C ASN A 276 9.39 -8.36 9.76
N LEU A 277 8.88 -7.22 9.29
CA LEU A 277 7.81 -7.14 8.30
C LEU A 277 8.30 -6.59 6.96
N ASN A 278 9.12 -5.54 7.02
CA ASN A 278 9.50 -4.76 5.85
C ASN A 278 11.01 -4.51 5.78
N ALA A 279 11.51 -4.32 4.56
CA ALA A 279 12.84 -3.79 4.31
C ALA A 279 12.77 -2.58 3.37
N VAL A 280 13.62 -1.60 3.64
CA VAL A 280 13.88 -0.46 2.76
C VAL A 280 15.30 -0.61 2.23
N LEU A 281 15.40 -0.71 0.92
CA LEU A 281 16.67 -0.88 0.21
C LEU A 281 16.89 0.33 -0.71
N VAL A 282 18.12 0.80 -0.78
CA VAL A 282 18.52 1.94 -1.61
C VAL A 282 19.53 1.46 -2.65
N ARG A 283 19.37 1.92 -3.87
CA ARG A 283 20.29 1.57 -4.96
C ARG A 283 21.68 2.17 -4.72
N LYS A 284 22.72 1.36 -4.87
CA LYS A 284 24.10 1.85 -4.89
C LYS A 284 24.34 2.66 -6.17
N VAL A 285 24.81 3.88 -6.00
CA VAL A 285 25.16 4.78 -7.11
C VAL A 285 26.55 4.46 -7.61
#